data_687e6568f1d617445e052f29b8da3e2c
#
_entry.id   687e6568f1d617445e052f29b8da3e2c
#
_cell.length_a   1.000
_cell.length_b   1.000
_cell.length_c   1.000
_cell.angle_alpha   90.00
_cell.angle_beta   90.00
_cell.angle_gamma   90.00
#
_symmetry.space_group_name_H-M   'P 1'
#
loop_
_entity.id
_entity.type
_entity.pdbx_description
1 polymer ?
#
loop_
_entity_poly.entity_id
_entity_poly.type
_entity_poly.pdbx_seq_one_letter_code
_entity_poly.pdbx_strand_id
1 'polypeptide(L)'
;MPVSGKVIDTSDIQAVVDSALDNWFTTGRFAQDFERKPARFVDVRSASLVNSGSSANLLAISALTSPKLDNRQLKPGDEVITIAAGFPTTVNPIIQNRLVPVFLDVTLPTFQVDVTQLEAALSSKTRAIIIAHTLGNVFDAGAVAAFAQKHALWLIEDCCDALGSTLKGKNVGTFGDIATVSFYPAHHITMGEGGAVLTDKPVLQVLMDSFRDWGRDCWCEPGKDNTCGKRFDWQLGELPCGYDHKYIYSHIGYNLKATDMQSALGASQIEKLPYFIERRKENFRILRAALEPYSDVLLLPEATPGSDPSWFGFPLGVRVDALFTRDDLVSWLEKHRIGTRLLFAGNLVRQPAYEGIDYRVIGDLKNTDFVMRNVLWVGVYPGLTRPMLDYIAEIIGEVASGKNSARSVLQL
;
A
#
# COMPACT_ATOMS: atom_id res chain seq x y z
N MET A 1 -16.51 -15.38 9.77
CA MET A 1 -15.29 -14.63 10.17
C MET A 1 -14.92 -13.72 9.02
N PRO A 2 -14.82 -12.41 9.21
CA PRO A 2 -14.43 -11.50 8.12
C PRO A 2 -12.96 -11.73 7.72
N VAL A 3 -12.61 -11.37 6.49
CA VAL A 3 -11.24 -11.45 5.99
C VAL A 3 -10.31 -10.42 6.62
N SER A 4 -10.86 -9.33 7.10
CA SER A 4 -10.15 -8.27 7.84
C SER A 4 -11.03 -7.75 8.97
N GLY A 5 -10.40 -7.25 10.01
CA GLY A 5 -11.09 -6.67 11.15
C GLY A 5 -10.18 -5.72 11.91
N LYS A 6 -10.79 -4.66 12.41
CA LYS A 6 -10.13 -3.69 13.27
C LYS A 6 -10.25 -4.11 14.74
N VAL A 7 -9.24 -3.76 15.52
CA VAL A 7 -9.28 -3.86 16.99
C VAL A 7 -9.32 -2.44 17.53
N ILE A 8 -10.47 -2.02 18.04
CA ILE A 8 -10.73 -0.70 18.61
C ILE A 8 -11.11 -0.87 20.06
N ASP A 9 -10.56 -0.04 20.92
CA ASP A 9 -10.88 -0.01 22.35
C ASP A 9 -11.31 1.41 22.82
N THR A 10 -11.50 1.56 24.12
CA THR A 10 -11.96 2.80 24.72
C THR A 10 -11.01 3.98 24.48
N SER A 11 -9.70 3.75 24.43
CA SER A 11 -8.71 4.82 24.19
C SER A 11 -8.83 5.42 22.79
N ASP A 12 -9.17 4.58 21.80
CA ASP A 12 -9.40 5.03 20.41
C ASP A 12 -10.60 5.95 20.33
N ILE A 13 -11.70 5.57 21.00
CA ILE A 13 -12.94 6.37 21.02
C ILE A 13 -12.72 7.68 21.78
N GLN A 14 -12.02 7.64 22.92
CA GLN A 14 -11.68 8.84 23.69
C GLN A 14 -10.87 9.83 22.86
N ALA A 15 -9.85 9.37 22.11
CA ALA A 15 -9.05 10.24 21.26
C ALA A 15 -9.89 10.95 20.20
N VAL A 16 -10.86 10.26 19.58
CA VAL A 16 -11.77 10.86 18.60
C VAL A 16 -12.68 11.91 19.25
N VAL A 17 -13.21 11.61 20.45
CA VAL A 17 -14.06 12.55 21.21
C VAL A 17 -13.25 13.79 21.60
N ASP A 18 -12.02 13.63 22.11
CA ASP A 18 -11.15 14.75 22.48
C ASP A 18 -10.88 15.67 21.28
N SER A 19 -10.63 15.10 20.11
CA SER A 19 -10.47 15.88 18.87
C SER A 19 -11.75 16.64 18.48
N ALA A 20 -12.92 16.00 18.64
CA ALA A 20 -14.19 16.65 18.34
C ALA A 20 -14.48 17.84 19.29
N LEU A 21 -14.07 17.75 20.57
CA LEU A 21 -14.24 18.81 21.56
C LEU A 21 -13.36 20.05 21.28
N ASP A 22 -12.29 19.91 20.51
CA ASP A 22 -11.47 21.04 20.06
C ASP A 22 -12.24 21.98 19.10
N ASN A 23 -13.37 21.56 18.55
CA ASN A 23 -14.13 22.27 17.50
C ASN A 23 -13.29 22.62 16.26
N TRP A 24 -12.23 21.88 16.00
CA TRP A 24 -11.34 22.05 14.85
C TRP A 24 -11.37 20.79 13.98
N PHE A 25 -12.15 20.81 12.92
CA PHE A 25 -12.49 19.63 12.13
C PHE A 25 -11.62 19.39 10.90
N THR A 26 -10.68 20.28 10.59
CA THR A 26 -9.63 20.06 9.58
C THR A 26 -8.32 19.64 10.24
N THR A 27 -7.23 19.57 9.49
CA THR A 27 -5.90 19.24 10.00
C THR A 27 -5.51 20.13 11.18
N GLY A 28 -5.18 19.56 12.33
CA GLY A 28 -4.90 20.25 13.59
C GLY A 28 -3.80 19.59 14.42
N ARG A 29 -3.93 19.65 15.75
CA ARG A 29 -2.89 19.17 16.69
C ARG A 29 -2.68 17.66 16.64
N PHE A 30 -3.73 16.89 16.42
CA PHE A 30 -3.62 15.44 16.31
C PHE A 30 -2.95 15.01 15.01
N ALA A 31 -3.20 15.73 13.92
CA ALA A 31 -2.51 15.47 12.67
C ALA A 31 -1.00 15.72 12.78
N GLN A 32 -0.60 16.83 13.41
CA GLN A 32 0.82 17.15 13.66
C GLN A 32 1.49 16.10 14.56
N ASP A 33 0.80 15.61 15.59
CA ASP A 33 1.31 14.53 16.46
C ASP A 33 1.43 13.22 15.67
N PHE A 34 0.38 12.88 14.91
CA PHE A 34 0.34 11.63 14.19
C PHE A 34 1.38 11.57 13.05
N GLU A 35 1.63 12.65 12.29
CA GLU A 35 2.66 12.65 11.23
C GLU A 35 4.05 12.25 11.75
N ARG A 36 4.38 12.60 13.00
CA ARG A 36 5.67 12.25 13.62
C ARG A 36 5.79 10.76 13.96
N LYS A 37 4.67 10.10 14.29
CA LYS A 37 4.66 8.72 14.79
C LYS A 37 4.98 7.69 13.71
N PRO A 38 4.33 7.64 12.53
CA PRO A 38 4.72 6.72 11.47
C PRO A 38 6.12 7.02 10.92
N ALA A 39 6.53 8.30 10.84
CA ALA A 39 7.90 8.65 10.44
C ALA A 39 8.93 8.06 11.41
N ARG A 40 8.72 8.20 12.72
CA ARG A 40 9.58 7.60 13.75
C ARG A 40 9.54 6.06 13.71
N PHE A 41 8.35 5.47 13.52
CA PHE A 41 8.19 4.02 13.53
C PHE A 41 8.92 3.37 12.35
N VAL A 42 8.85 3.97 11.16
CA VAL A 42 9.53 3.48 9.94
C VAL A 42 11.02 3.84 9.95
N ASP A 43 11.44 4.82 10.75
CA ASP A 43 12.79 5.40 10.79
C ASP A 43 13.10 6.23 9.54
N VAL A 44 12.22 7.19 9.23
CA VAL A 44 12.39 8.20 8.19
C VAL A 44 12.19 9.60 8.74
N ARG A 45 12.67 10.61 8.00
CA ARG A 45 12.67 12.00 8.46
C ARG A 45 11.26 12.58 8.61
N SER A 46 10.34 12.28 7.68
CA SER A 46 9.06 12.96 7.62
C SER A 46 7.95 12.09 7.04
N ALA A 47 6.73 12.42 7.43
CA ALA A 47 5.49 11.89 6.87
C ALA A 47 4.54 13.06 6.59
N SER A 48 3.87 13.03 5.45
CA SER A 48 2.77 13.93 5.09
C SER A 48 1.46 13.14 5.11
N LEU A 49 0.56 13.48 6.01
CA LEU A 49 -0.72 12.79 6.20
C LEU A 49 -1.70 13.11 5.07
N VAL A 50 -2.39 12.09 4.59
CA VAL A 50 -3.44 12.18 3.55
C VAL A 50 -4.68 11.37 3.94
N ASN A 51 -5.77 11.57 3.20
CA ASN A 51 -7.07 11.00 3.51
C ASN A 51 -7.23 9.51 3.10
N SER A 52 -6.26 8.91 2.43
CA SER A 52 -6.26 7.48 2.10
C SER A 52 -4.89 7.02 1.58
N GLY A 53 -4.62 5.70 1.59
CA GLY A 53 -3.46 5.12 0.92
C GLY A 53 -3.46 5.35 -0.59
N SER A 54 -4.63 5.35 -1.22
CA SER A 54 -4.77 5.69 -2.64
C SER A 54 -4.32 7.12 -2.94
N SER A 55 -4.68 8.06 -2.07
CA SER A 55 -4.22 9.45 -2.14
C SER A 55 -2.72 9.56 -1.87
N ALA A 56 -2.16 8.69 -1.02
CA ALA A 56 -0.71 8.64 -0.79
C ALA A 56 0.05 8.27 -2.07
N ASN A 57 -0.40 7.23 -2.78
CA ASN A 57 0.19 6.81 -4.06
C ASN A 57 0.05 7.90 -5.14
N LEU A 58 -1.13 8.53 -5.22
CA LEU A 58 -1.37 9.65 -6.14
C LEU A 58 -0.42 10.82 -5.84
N LEU A 59 -0.30 11.19 -4.57
CA LEU A 59 0.56 12.28 -4.13
C LEU A 59 2.04 11.99 -4.41
N ALA A 60 2.50 10.75 -4.15
CA ALA A 60 3.88 10.33 -4.40
C ALA A 60 4.28 10.50 -5.88
N ILE A 61 3.46 10.02 -6.81
CA ILE A 61 3.72 10.16 -8.25
C ILE A 61 3.59 11.63 -8.67
N SER A 62 2.52 12.34 -8.23
CA SER A 62 2.29 13.73 -8.64
C SER A 62 3.42 14.67 -8.18
N ALA A 63 3.95 14.48 -6.98
CA ALA A 63 5.08 15.27 -6.49
C ALA A 63 6.33 15.15 -7.40
N LEU A 64 6.55 13.96 -8.00
CA LEU A 64 7.66 13.74 -8.92
C LEU A 64 7.47 14.42 -10.29
N THR A 65 6.26 14.91 -10.61
CA THR A 65 6.01 15.71 -11.82
C THR A 65 6.31 17.22 -11.64
N SER A 66 6.76 17.63 -10.46
CA SER A 66 7.05 19.03 -10.17
C SER A 66 8.20 19.56 -11.04
N PRO A 67 8.04 20.73 -11.68
CA PRO A 67 9.13 21.42 -12.38
C PRO A 67 10.33 21.76 -11.47
N LYS A 68 10.10 21.85 -10.15
CA LYS A 68 11.16 22.13 -9.15
C LYS A 68 12.16 20.96 -8.99
N LEU A 69 11.94 19.84 -9.68
CA LEU A 69 12.87 18.69 -9.74
C LEU A 69 13.82 18.74 -10.95
N ASP A 70 13.74 19.79 -11.75
CA ASP A 70 14.61 20.03 -12.90
C ASP A 70 14.73 18.81 -13.84
N ASN A 71 15.93 18.29 -14.03
CA ASN A 71 16.22 17.14 -14.90
C ASN A 71 15.69 15.80 -14.37
N ARG A 72 15.24 15.74 -13.12
CA ARG A 72 14.62 14.54 -12.51
C ARG A 72 13.09 14.59 -12.53
N GLN A 73 12.48 15.65 -13.06
CA GLN A 73 11.03 15.76 -13.23
C GLN A 73 10.49 14.62 -14.10
N LEU A 74 9.40 13.97 -13.65
CA LEU A 74 8.62 13.05 -14.50
C LEU A 74 7.77 13.87 -15.49
N LYS A 75 7.81 13.47 -16.76
CA LYS A 75 7.09 14.14 -17.85
C LYS A 75 6.11 13.17 -18.53
N PRO A 76 5.04 13.68 -19.15
CA PRO A 76 4.13 12.84 -19.93
C PRO A 76 4.88 11.94 -20.92
N GLY A 77 4.55 10.63 -20.89
CA GLY A 77 5.21 9.61 -21.71
C GLY A 77 6.45 8.97 -21.09
N ASP A 78 6.91 9.45 -19.93
CA ASP A 78 7.94 8.73 -19.15
C ASP A 78 7.39 7.42 -18.61
N GLU A 79 8.25 6.41 -18.53
CA GLU A 79 7.88 5.06 -18.12
C GLU A 79 8.13 4.85 -16.62
N VAL A 80 7.20 4.14 -15.98
CA VAL A 80 7.27 3.75 -14.57
C VAL A 80 7.12 2.24 -14.45
N ILE A 81 8.14 1.56 -13.93
CA ILE A 81 8.13 0.11 -13.71
C ILE A 81 7.20 -0.20 -12.53
N THR A 82 6.35 -1.22 -12.68
CA THR A 82 5.40 -1.70 -11.68
C THR A 82 5.06 -3.18 -11.91
N ILE A 83 4.11 -3.74 -11.15
CA ILE A 83 3.63 -5.11 -11.32
C ILE A 83 2.16 -5.15 -11.72
N ALA A 84 1.77 -6.16 -12.49
CA ALA A 84 0.38 -6.33 -12.90
C ALA A 84 -0.49 -7.06 -11.85
N ALA A 85 0.12 -7.87 -10.97
CA ALA A 85 -0.56 -8.57 -9.86
C ALA A 85 -0.63 -7.65 -8.63
N GLY A 86 -1.45 -6.59 -8.68
CA GLY A 86 -1.45 -5.59 -7.62
C GLY A 86 -2.80 -4.92 -7.41
N PHE A 87 -2.80 -3.94 -6.50
CA PHE A 87 -3.97 -3.10 -6.27
C PHE A 87 -3.99 -1.94 -7.27
N PRO A 88 -5.16 -1.56 -7.83
CA PRO A 88 -5.24 -0.55 -8.88
C PRO A 88 -4.60 0.79 -8.52
N THR A 89 -4.70 1.22 -7.25
CA THR A 89 -4.22 2.54 -6.84
C THR A 89 -2.71 2.65 -6.66
N THR A 90 -1.96 1.55 -6.78
CA THR A 90 -0.51 1.59 -6.98
C THR A 90 -0.17 2.02 -8.42
N VAL A 91 -1.02 1.65 -9.40
CA VAL A 91 -0.77 1.86 -10.85
C VAL A 91 -1.51 3.08 -11.40
N ASN A 92 -2.78 3.29 -11.00
CA ASN A 92 -3.61 4.38 -11.53
C ASN A 92 -2.93 5.76 -11.52
N PRO A 93 -2.16 6.16 -10.48
CA PRO A 93 -1.45 7.44 -10.47
C PRO A 93 -0.46 7.63 -11.62
N ILE A 94 0.12 6.54 -12.14
CA ILE A 94 1.00 6.57 -13.31
C ILE A 94 0.21 7.11 -14.51
N ILE A 95 -0.95 6.49 -14.78
CA ILE A 95 -1.82 6.82 -15.91
C ILE A 95 -2.43 8.22 -15.72
N GLN A 96 -2.90 8.54 -14.52
CA GLN A 96 -3.50 9.85 -14.17
C GLN A 96 -2.52 11.01 -14.39
N ASN A 97 -1.21 10.77 -14.22
CA ASN A 97 -0.16 11.74 -14.51
C ASN A 97 0.40 11.63 -15.94
N ARG A 98 -0.29 10.92 -16.84
CA ARG A 98 0.09 10.73 -18.25
C ARG A 98 1.46 10.05 -18.43
N LEU A 99 1.85 9.23 -17.46
CA LEU A 99 3.02 8.36 -17.52
C LEU A 99 2.59 6.98 -18.04
N VAL A 100 3.56 6.18 -18.46
CA VAL A 100 3.34 4.86 -19.06
C VAL A 100 3.75 3.76 -18.09
N PRO A 101 2.84 2.90 -17.59
CA PRO A 101 3.22 1.77 -16.76
C PRO A 101 3.95 0.70 -17.55
N VAL A 102 5.01 0.13 -16.96
CA VAL A 102 5.76 -1.01 -17.47
C VAL A 102 5.57 -2.16 -16.50
N PHE A 103 4.81 -3.16 -16.92
CA PHE A 103 4.39 -4.26 -16.06
C PHE A 103 5.40 -5.41 -16.07
N LEU A 104 5.83 -5.82 -14.89
CA LEU A 104 6.60 -7.03 -14.63
C LEU A 104 5.69 -8.13 -14.09
N ASP A 105 6.12 -9.38 -14.25
CA ASP A 105 5.50 -10.52 -13.60
C ASP A 105 5.92 -10.63 -12.13
N VAL A 106 5.28 -11.52 -11.41
CA VAL A 106 5.59 -11.86 -10.01
C VAL A 106 6.17 -13.26 -9.91
N THR A 107 6.88 -13.53 -8.81
CA THR A 107 7.35 -14.87 -8.47
C THR A 107 6.35 -15.59 -7.57
N LEU A 108 6.29 -16.90 -7.69
CA LEU A 108 5.53 -17.79 -6.81
C LEU A 108 6.50 -18.63 -5.97
N PRO A 109 6.22 -18.90 -4.71
CA PRO A 109 5.02 -18.59 -3.95
C PRO A 109 5.11 -17.30 -3.12
N THR A 110 6.03 -16.40 -3.41
CA THR A 110 6.19 -15.13 -2.67
C THR A 110 5.18 -14.06 -3.04
N PHE A 111 4.64 -14.11 -4.27
CA PHE A 111 3.73 -13.14 -4.88
C PHE A 111 4.36 -11.74 -5.03
N GLN A 112 5.70 -11.66 -5.05
CA GLN A 112 6.44 -10.42 -5.18
C GLN A 112 7.02 -10.27 -6.59
N VAL A 113 7.40 -9.03 -6.95
CA VAL A 113 8.00 -8.72 -8.25
C VAL A 113 9.15 -9.68 -8.60
N ASP A 114 9.17 -10.14 -9.84
CA ASP A 114 10.32 -10.86 -10.40
C ASP A 114 11.44 -9.86 -10.75
N VAL A 115 12.38 -9.69 -9.81
CA VAL A 115 13.51 -8.76 -9.97
C VAL A 115 14.43 -9.10 -11.14
N THR A 116 14.39 -10.33 -11.66
CA THR A 116 15.20 -10.74 -12.82
C THR A 116 14.76 -10.04 -14.11
N GLN A 117 13.52 -9.51 -14.15
CA GLN A 117 12.96 -8.81 -15.30
C GLN A 117 13.31 -7.31 -15.32
N LEU A 118 13.91 -6.74 -14.27
CA LEU A 118 14.18 -5.30 -14.15
C LEU A 118 15.02 -4.74 -15.32
N GLU A 119 16.10 -5.42 -15.70
CA GLU A 119 16.97 -4.96 -16.80
C GLU A 119 16.21 -4.97 -18.16
N ALA A 120 15.34 -5.95 -18.38
CA ALA A 120 14.51 -6.00 -19.59
C ALA A 120 13.41 -4.91 -19.62
N ALA A 121 13.02 -4.40 -18.46
CA ALA A 121 12.04 -3.33 -18.35
C ALA A 121 12.62 -1.94 -18.68
N LEU A 122 13.94 -1.80 -18.60
CA LEU A 122 14.60 -0.52 -18.82
C LEU A 122 14.50 -0.04 -20.26
N SER A 123 14.23 1.24 -20.43
CA SER A 123 14.29 1.95 -21.71
C SER A 123 14.86 3.35 -21.52
N SER A 124 15.06 4.09 -22.62
CA SER A 124 15.45 5.50 -22.55
C SER A 124 14.39 6.41 -21.91
N LYS A 125 13.16 5.93 -21.75
CA LYS A 125 12.03 6.65 -21.13
C LYS A 125 11.80 6.27 -19.67
N THR A 126 12.41 5.20 -19.16
CA THR A 126 12.22 4.76 -17.78
C THR A 126 12.78 5.80 -16.81
N ARG A 127 11.97 6.23 -15.83
CA ARG A 127 12.32 7.28 -14.86
C ARG A 127 12.00 6.91 -13.42
N ALA A 128 11.08 5.99 -13.19
CA ALA A 128 10.65 5.63 -11.83
C ALA A 128 10.26 4.15 -11.71
N ILE A 129 10.18 3.70 -10.48
CA ILE A 129 9.67 2.39 -10.07
C ILE A 129 8.66 2.64 -8.95
N ILE A 130 7.49 2.03 -9.01
CA ILE A 130 6.54 1.93 -7.90
C ILE A 130 6.07 0.50 -7.76
N ILE A 131 6.34 -0.13 -6.61
CA ILE A 131 6.01 -1.53 -6.35
C ILE A 131 5.44 -1.66 -4.93
N ALA A 132 4.37 -2.45 -4.81
CA ALA A 132 3.78 -2.78 -3.53
C ALA A 132 4.47 -3.99 -2.87
N HIS A 133 4.60 -3.94 -1.54
CA HIS A 133 4.90 -5.09 -0.70
C HIS A 133 3.62 -5.91 -0.47
N THR A 134 3.27 -6.74 -1.45
CA THR A 134 1.97 -7.40 -1.55
C THR A 134 1.65 -8.25 -0.32
N LEU A 135 0.49 -8.00 0.29
CA LEU A 135 -0.04 -8.68 1.47
C LEU A 135 0.92 -8.72 2.68
N GLY A 136 1.82 -7.75 2.77
CA GLY A 136 2.78 -7.63 3.88
C GLY A 136 4.09 -8.37 3.66
N ASN A 137 4.19 -9.25 2.65
CA ASN A 137 5.46 -9.83 2.24
C ASN A 137 6.34 -8.78 1.55
N VAL A 138 7.63 -8.83 1.78
CA VAL A 138 8.56 -7.82 1.26
C VAL A 138 9.13 -8.31 -0.07
N PHE A 139 9.08 -7.49 -1.13
CA PHE A 139 9.87 -7.79 -2.32
C PHE A 139 11.38 -7.62 -2.02
N ASP A 140 12.27 -8.11 -2.88
CA ASP A 140 13.72 -7.84 -2.71
C ASP A 140 14.01 -6.35 -2.92
N ALA A 141 13.65 -5.56 -1.88
CA ALA A 141 13.80 -4.12 -1.87
C ALA A 141 15.27 -3.69 -2.00
N GLY A 142 16.20 -4.54 -1.56
CA GLY A 142 17.63 -4.30 -1.72
C GLY A 142 18.06 -4.33 -3.19
N ALA A 143 17.63 -5.36 -3.93
CA ALA A 143 17.91 -5.48 -5.36
C ALA A 143 17.26 -4.37 -6.17
N VAL A 144 15.98 -4.05 -5.88
CA VAL A 144 15.26 -2.97 -6.56
C VAL A 144 15.89 -1.61 -6.29
N ALA A 145 16.29 -1.32 -5.04
CA ALA A 145 16.96 -0.06 -4.68
C ALA A 145 18.32 0.07 -5.37
N ALA A 146 19.13 -1.00 -5.42
CA ALA A 146 20.41 -1.00 -6.12
C ALA A 146 20.23 -0.75 -7.63
N PHE A 147 19.20 -1.37 -8.24
CA PHE A 147 18.84 -1.13 -9.64
C PHE A 147 18.41 0.32 -9.88
N ALA A 148 17.52 0.85 -9.04
CA ALA A 148 17.06 2.23 -9.14
C ALA A 148 18.21 3.22 -9.01
N GLN A 149 19.13 3.01 -8.07
CA GLN A 149 20.33 3.84 -7.89
C GLN A 149 21.26 3.78 -9.12
N LYS A 150 21.54 2.58 -9.64
CA LYS A 150 22.38 2.36 -10.81
C LYS A 150 21.89 3.13 -12.04
N HIS A 151 20.57 3.21 -12.21
CA HIS A 151 19.94 3.84 -13.37
C HIS A 151 19.35 5.23 -13.09
N ALA A 152 19.64 5.82 -11.92
CA ALA A 152 19.13 7.13 -11.48
C ALA A 152 17.59 7.25 -11.54
N LEU A 153 16.86 6.16 -11.25
CA LEU A 153 15.41 6.11 -11.20
C LEU A 153 14.89 6.55 -9.83
N TRP A 154 13.70 7.12 -9.79
CA TRP A 154 12.95 7.28 -8.54
C TRP A 154 12.42 5.91 -8.09
N LEU A 155 12.49 5.65 -6.79
CA LEU A 155 11.90 4.44 -6.19
C LEU A 155 10.82 4.84 -5.19
N ILE A 156 9.59 4.35 -5.42
CA ILE A 156 8.46 4.47 -4.51
C ILE A 156 8.12 3.07 -3.99
N GLU A 157 8.13 2.90 -2.68
CA GLU A 157 7.67 1.69 -1.99
C GLU A 157 6.21 1.87 -1.58
N ASP A 158 5.29 1.09 -2.16
CA ASP A 158 3.92 1.04 -1.65
C ASP A 158 3.87 0.04 -0.48
N CYS A 159 3.91 0.60 0.74
CA CYS A 159 3.91 -0.14 2.00
C CYS A 159 2.51 -0.23 2.64
N CYS A 160 1.44 0.03 1.89
CA CYS A 160 0.08 0.02 2.42
C CYS A 160 -0.25 -1.28 3.15
N ASP A 161 0.18 -2.42 2.62
CA ASP A 161 -0.03 -3.74 3.20
C ASP A 161 1.09 -4.20 4.15
N ALA A 162 2.16 -3.42 4.34
CA ALA A 162 3.41 -3.93 4.89
C ALA A 162 4.00 -3.10 6.04
N LEU A 163 3.21 -2.22 6.65
CA LEU A 163 3.69 -1.41 7.78
C LEU A 163 4.23 -2.31 8.90
N GLY A 164 5.51 -2.15 9.24
CA GLY A 164 6.22 -2.96 10.22
C GLY A 164 6.87 -4.23 9.67
N SER A 165 6.81 -4.48 8.37
CA SER A 165 7.63 -5.50 7.72
C SER A 165 9.09 -5.03 7.61
N THR A 166 10.03 -5.99 7.65
CA THR A 166 11.46 -5.68 7.50
C THR A 166 12.14 -6.61 6.50
N LEU A 167 13.24 -6.14 5.90
CA LEU A 167 14.15 -6.95 5.12
C LEU A 167 15.57 -6.82 5.70
N LYS A 168 16.15 -7.91 6.16
CA LYS A 168 17.47 -7.95 6.83
C LYS A 168 17.53 -6.95 8.00
N GLY A 169 16.43 -6.84 8.76
CA GLY A 169 16.31 -5.94 9.92
C GLY A 169 16.08 -4.45 9.58
N LYS A 170 16.00 -4.08 8.31
CA LYS A 170 15.69 -2.71 7.88
C LYS A 170 14.21 -2.58 7.52
N ASN A 171 13.52 -1.57 8.02
CA ASN A 171 12.10 -1.33 7.77
C ASN A 171 11.82 -1.11 6.28
N VAL A 172 10.71 -1.69 5.76
CA VAL A 172 10.16 -1.27 4.46
C VAL A 172 9.76 0.20 4.52
N GLY A 173 9.83 0.86 3.37
CA GLY A 173 9.63 2.31 3.29
C GLY A 173 10.90 3.14 3.50
N THR A 174 12.06 2.47 3.71
CA THR A 174 13.38 3.13 3.86
C THR A 174 14.34 2.79 2.73
N PHE A 175 13.96 1.95 1.79
CA PHE A 175 14.81 1.55 0.66
C PHE A 175 14.71 2.52 -0.51
N GLY A 176 13.54 3.15 -0.70
CA GLY A 176 13.24 4.08 -1.78
C GLY A 176 13.41 5.56 -1.44
N ASP A 177 12.99 6.40 -2.38
CA ASP A 177 12.94 7.87 -2.23
C ASP A 177 11.67 8.31 -1.49
N ILE A 178 10.57 7.57 -1.71
CA ILE A 178 9.24 7.81 -1.15
C ILE A 178 8.66 6.46 -0.74
N ALA A 179 7.93 6.45 0.39
CA ALA A 179 7.07 5.34 0.74
C ALA A 179 5.64 5.81 1.00
N THR A 180 4.68 4.93 0.77
CA THR A 180 3.26 5.19 1.03
C THR A 180 2.69 4.17 1.98
N VAL A 181 1.80 4.61 2.87
CA VAL A 181 1.11 3.74 3.83
C VAL A 181 -0.37 4.06 3.86
N SER A 182 -1.18 3.06 4.20
CA SER A 182 -2.63 3.19 4.34
C SER A 182 -3.08 2.88 5.75
N PHE A 183 -4.08 3.61 6.20
CA PHE A 183 -4.74 3.42 7.48
C PHE A 183 -6.25 3.14 7.32
N TYR A 184 -6.64 2.58 6.16
CA TYR A 184 -7.96 2.03 5.93
C TYR A 184 -8.24 0.89 6.95
N PRO A 185 -9.50 0.62 7.37
CA PRO A 185 -9.81 -0.32 8.44
C PRO A 185 -9.21 -1.73 8.33
N ALA A 186 -8.91 -2.19 7.12
CA ALA A 186 -8.32 -3.51 6.91
C ALA A 186 -6.82 -3.58 7.20
N HIS A 187 -6.11 -2.44 7.17
CA HIS A 187 -4.66 -2.40 7.33
C HIS A 187 -4.17 -2.62 8.76
N HIS A 188 -2.90 -2.38 9.01
CA HIS A 188 -2.23 -2.69 10.28
C HIS A 188 -2.77 -1.89 11.46
N ILE A 189 -3.10 -0.62 11.21
CA ILE A 189 -3.86 0.27 12.10
C ILE A 189 -4.95 0.97 11.29
N THR A 190 -5.91 1.61 11.96
CA THR A 190 -6.99 2.31 11.25
C THR A 190 -7.15 3.76 11.72
N MET A 191 -7.52 4.61 10.76
CA MET A 191 -8.03 5.97 10.98
C MET A 191 -9.50 6.11 10.51
N GLY A 192 -10.18 4.98 10.20
CA GLY A 192 -11.41 4.99 9.39
C GLY A 192 -11.06 5.13 7.91
N GLU A 193 -10.64 6.28 7.49
CA GLU A 193 -9.92 6.54 6.24
C GLU A 193 -8.65 7.33 6.56
N GLY A 194 -7.54 7.03 5.88
CA GLY A 194 -6.28 7.72 6.08
C GLY A 194 -5.13 7.06 5.35
N GLY A 195 -4.04 7.80 5.22
CA GLY A 195 -2.78 7.34 4.67
C GLY A 195 -1.68 8.36 4.96
N ALA A 196 -0.45 8.02 4.63
CA ALA A 196 0.66 8.95 4.68
C ALA A 196 1.68 8.65 3.58
N VAL A 197 2.39 9.70 3.20
CA VAL A 197 3.56 9.61 2.33
C VAL A 197 4.79 9.94 3.16
N LEU A 198 5.80 9.07 3.09
CA LEU A 198 7.01 9.14 3.92
C LEU A 198 8.23 9.39 3.04
N THR A 199 9.19 10.18 3.54
CA THR A 199 10.45 10.43 2.83
C THR A 199 11.54 10.97 3.75
N ASP A 200 12.80 10.67 3.39
CA ASP A 200 14.00 11.29 3.99
C ASP A 200 14.41 12.58 3.28
N LYS A 201 13.80 12.90 2.12
CA LYS A 201 14.20 14.01 1.26
C LYS A 201 13.36 15.25 1.53
N PRO A 202 13.94 16.33 2.13
CA PRO A 202 13.17 17.55 2.45
C PRO A 202 12.50 18.18 1.23
N VAL A 203 13.14 18.13 0.07
CA VAL A 203 12.55 18.68 -1.17
C VAL A 203 11.27 17.93 -1.55
N LEU A 204 11.24 16.59 -1.43
CA LEU A 204 10.05 15.80 -1.74
C LEU A 204 8.94 16.08 -0.75
N GLN A 205 9.24 16.24 0.55
CA GLN A 205 8.24 16.62 1.54
C GLN A 205 7.56 17.93 1.18
N VAL A 206 8.34 18.98 0.87
CA VAL A 206 7.79 20.29 0.46
C VAL A 206 6.89 20.17 -0.78
N LEU A 207 7.28 19.36 -1.75
CA LEU A 207 6.48 19.14 -2.96
C LEU A 207 5.20 18.39 -2.64
N MET A 208 5.28 17.32 -1.83
CA MET A 208 4.09 16.56 -1.41
C MET A 208 3.12 17.43 -0.63
N ASP A 209 3.59 18.23 0.32
CA ASP A 209 2.74 19.16 1.08
C ASP A 209 2.08 20.19 0.15
N SER A 210 2.80 20.72 -0.85
CA SER A 210 2.24 21.61 -1.85
C SER A 210 1.12 20.93 -2.66
N PHE A 211 1.39 19.77 -3.26
CA PHE A 211 0.38 19.03 -4.05
C PHE A 211 -0.82 18.58 -3.21
N ARG A 212 -0.60 18.18 -1.94
CA ARG A 212 -1.65 17.82 -1.00
C ARG A 212 -2.60 19.00 -0.72
N ASP A 213 -2.05 20.22 -0.66
CA ASP A 213 -2.71 21.45 -0.25
C ASP A 213 -2.92 22.40 -1.44
N TRP A 214 -3.62 21.95 -2.49
CA TRP A 214 -4.02 22.68 -3.71
C TRP A 214 -2.88 23.13 -4.63
N GLY A 215 -1.66 22.71 -4.41
CA GLY A 215 -0.48 23.20 -5.14
C GLY A 215 0.10 24.49 -4.58
N ARG A 216 -0.25 24.82 -3.33
CA ARG A 216 0.14 26.06 -2.65
C ARG A 216 1.63 26.07 -2.30
N ASP A 217 2.25 27.25 -2.41
CA ASP A 217 3.64 27.46 -1.94
C ASP A 217 3.74 27.82 -0.46
N CYS A 218 2.66 28.29 0.14
CA CYS A 218 2.62 28.61 1.57
C CYS A 218 2.68 27.35 2.44
N TRP A 219 3.60 27.34 3.41
CA TRP A 219 3.75 26.27 4.41
C TRP A 219 3.25 26.66 5.81
N CYS A 220 2.53 27.78 5.95
CA CYS A 220 1.89 28.14 7.21
C CYS A 220 0.81 27.11 7.56
N GLU A 221 0.78 26.70 8.82
CA GLU A 221 -0.23 25.76 9.32
C GLU A 221 -1.66 26.25 9.09
N PRO A 222 -2.63 25.36 8.95
CA PRO A 222 -4.04 25.73 8.87
C PRO A 222 -4.46 26.65 10.03
N GLY A 223 -5.21 27.70 9.72
CA GLY A 223 -5.68 28.68 10.72
C GLY A 223 -4.61 29.66 11.24
N LYS A 224 -3.35 29.55 10.81
CA LYS A 224 -2.27 30.47 11.19
C LYS A 224 -1.79 31.29 10.01
N ASP A 225 -1.52 32.56 10.26
CA ASP A 225 -1.04 33.50 9.24
C ASP A 225 0.39 33.96 9.53
N ASN A 226 1.15 34.17 8.47
CA ASN A 226 2.48 34.76 8.51
C ASN A 226 3.48 34.09 9.48
N THR A 227 3.31 32.79 9.78
CA THR A 227 4.28 32.08 10.63
C THR A 227 5.65 31.91 9.98
N CYS A 228 5.73 32.07 8.64
CA CYS A 228 6.97 32.12 7.87
C CYS A 228 7.68 33.48 7.90
N GLY A 229 7.01 34.57 8.34
CA GLY A 229 7.52 35.94 8.32
C GLY A 229 7.68 36.53 6.91
N LYS A 230 7.10 35.92 5.88
CA LYS A 230 7.30 36.27 4.46
C LYS A 230 6.00 36.37 3.66
N ARG A 231 4.89 36.71 4.32
CA ARG A 231 3.56 36.66 3.69
C ARG A 231 3.44 37.48 2.41
N PHE A 232 4.11 38.64 2.35
CA PHE A 232 4.03 39.59 1.27
C PHE A 232 5.37 39.85 0.56
N ASP A 233 6.41 39.05 0.84
CA ASP A 233 7.76 39.27 0.36
C ASP A 233 8.13 38.46 -0.87
N TRP A 234 7.18 37.74 -1.45
CA TRP A 234 7.42 36.84 -2.57
C TRP A 234 6.97 37.45 -3.89
N GLN A 235 7.77 37.21 -4.92
CA GLN A 235 7.48 37.51 -6.31
C GLN A 235 7.57 36.20 -7.10
N LEU A 236 6.46 35.63 -7.51
CA LEU A 236 6.40 34.39 -8.28
C LEU A 236 5.57 34.58 -9.55
N GLY A 237 6.10 34.13 -10.69
CA GLY A 237 5.46 34.29 -11.98
C GLY A 237 5.17 35.76 -12.32
N GLU A 238 4.01 36.02 -12.90
CA GLU A 238 3.53 37.33 -13.28
C GLU A 238 2.65 38.02 -12.21
N LEU A 239 2.62 37.46 -10.97
CA LEU A 239 1.85 38.05 -9.89
C LEU A 239 2.45 39.40 -9.45
N PRO A 240 1.60 40.34 -8.95
CA PRO A 240 2.12 41.63 -8.43
C PRO A 240 3.09 41.40 -7.27
N CYS A 241 4.09 42.30 -7.14
CA CYS A 241 4.97 42.32 -5.98
C CYS A 241 4.14 42.47 -4.69
N GLY A 242 4.47 41.69 -3.65
CA GLY A 242 3.74 41.72 -2.39
C GLY A 242 2.41 40.96 -2.42
N TYR A 243 2.18 40.11 -3.41
CA TYR A 243 0.99 39.24 -3.43
C TYR A 243 1.00 38.28 -2.23
N ASP A 244 -0.16 38.07 -1.60
CA ASP A 244 -0.25 37.21 -0.42
C ASP A 244 0.12 35.76 -0.79
N HIS A 245 1.22 35.25 -0.26
CA HIS A 245 1.74 33.93 -0.61
C HIS A 245 0.79 32.77 -0.24
N LYS A 246 -0.19 32.99 0.64
CA LYS A 246 -1.25 32.00 0.91
C LYS A 246 -2.05 31.64 -0.33
N TYR A 247 -2.04 32.51 -1.33
CA TYR A 247 -2.79 32.37 -2.59
C TYR A 247 -1.87 32.25 -3.79
N ILE A 248 -0.61 31.84 -3.58
CA ILE A 248 0.33 31.52 -4.65
C ILE A 248 0.38 30.02 -4.83
N TYR A 249 0.18 29.55 -6.05
CA TYR A 249 0.12 28.14 -6.41
C TYR A 249 1.14 27.85 -7.50
N SER A 250 2.16 27.04 -7.19
CA SER A 250 3.18 26.61 -8.15
C SER A 250 2.87 25.28 -8.81
N HIS A 251 1.85 24.56 -8.31
CA HIS A 251 1.45 23.26 -8.82
C HIS A 251 -0.06 23.22 -9.02
N ILE A 252 -0.52 22.32 -9.90
CA ILE A 252 -1.94 21.92 -9.99
C ILE A 252 -2.11 20.77 -9.00
N GLY A 253 -2.47 21.11 -7.77
CA GLY A 253 -2.56 20.18 -6.66
C GLY A 253 -3.99 19.77 -6.31
N TYR A 254 -4.11 19.08 -5.19
CA TYR A 254 -5.33 18.45 -4.70
C TYR A 254 -5.74 19.01 -3.32
N ASN A 255 -6.84 18.55 -2.78
CA ASN A 255 -7.12 18.62 -1.36
C ASN A 255 -7.23 17.19 -0.81
N LEU A 256 -6.12 16.66 -0.31
CA LEU A 256 -6.01 15.28 0.15
C LEU A 256 -5.84 15.18 1.68
N LYS A 257 -6.09 16.28 2.41
CA LYS A 257 -5.92 16.29 3.86
C LYS A 257 -6.89 15.34 4.57
N ALA A 258 -6.39 14.70 5.63
CA ALA A 258 -7.23 14.03 6.61
C ALA A 258 -7.78 15.05 7.64
N THR A 259 -8.88 14.69 8.30
CA THR A 259 -9.42 15.45 9.43
C THR A 259 -8.65 15.16 10.71
N ASP A 260 -8.73 16.06 11.69
CA ASP A 260 -8.05 15.86 12.97
C ASP A 260 -8.64 14.71 13.79
N MET A 261 -9.95 14.42 13.65
CA MET A 261 -10.58 13.25 14.25
C MET A 261 -10.01 11.92 13.73
N GLN A 262 -9.75 11.83 12.42
CA GLN A 262 -9.08 10.67 11.82
C GLN A 262 -7.66 10.53 12.37
N SER A 263 -6.95 11.64 12.48
CA SER A 263 -5.59 11.69 13.01
C SER A 263 -5.52 11.29 14.48
N ALA A 264 -6.49 11.69 15.29
CA ALA A 264 -6.61 11.30 16.70
C ALA A 264 -6.78 9.78 16.86
N LEU A 265 -7.64 9.17 16.03
CA LEU A 265 -7.78 7.71 15.98
C LEU A 265 -6.44 7.05 15.61
N GLY A 266 -5.78 7.52 14.56
CA GLY A 266 -4.47 7.01 14.12
C GLY A 266 -3.40 7.13 15.20
N ALA A 267 -3.37 8.27 15.91
CA ALA A 267 -2.42 8.51 17.01
C ALA A 267 -2.59 7.56 18.20
N SER A 268 -3.82 7.13 18.48
CA SER A 268 -4.10 6.08 19.48
C SER A 268 -3.73 4.69 18.96
N GLN A 269 -4.11 4.37 17.73
CA GLN A 269 -3.91 3.05 17.12
C GLN A 269 -2.42 2.69 16.92
N ILE A 270 -1.57 3.65 16.57
CA ILE A 270 -0.16 3.38 16.29
C ILE A 270 0.61 2.91 17.53
N GLU A 271 0.17 3.27 18.72
CA GLU A 271 0.76 2.78 19.97
C GLU A 271 0.55 1.27 20.15
N LYS A 272 -0.48 0.71 19.51
CA LYS A 272 -0.80 -0.72 19.55
C LYS A 272 -0.15 -1.50 18.40
N LEU A 273 0.45 -0.80 17.44
CA LEU A 273 0.99 -1.40 16.22
C LEU A 273 2.00 -2.53 16.48
N PRO A 274 2.96 -2.43 17.41
CA PRO A 274 3.88 -3.55 17.69
C PRO A 274 3.14 -4.83 18.10
N TYR A 275 2.12 -4.72 18.95
CA TYR A 275 1.28 -5.87 19.34
C TYR A 275 0.51 -6.43 18.13
N PHE A 276 -0.05 -5.56 17.28
CA PHE A 276 -0.79 -6.00 16.10
C PHE A 276 0.10 -6.73 15.10
N ILE A 277 1.34 -6.29 14.93
CA ILE A 277 2.32 -6.95 14.06
C ILE A 277 2.59 -8.39 14.56
N GLU A 278 2.91 -8.55 15.84
CA GLU A 278 3.20 -9.88 16.40
C GLU A 278 1.99 -10.82 16.32
N ARG A 279 0.77 -10.31 16.53
CA ARG A 279 -0.45 -11.12 16.38
C ARG A 279 -0.65 -11.56 14.93
N ARG A 280 -0.39 -10.71 13.94
CA ARG A 280 -0.48 -11.06 12.51
C ARG A 280 0.54 -12.16 12.15
N LYS A 281 1.77 -12.02 12.61
CA LYS A 281 2.83 -13.03 12.41
C LYS A 281 2.46 -14.38 13.06
N GLU A 282 1.94 -14.36 14.27
CA GLU A 282 1.50 -15.57 14.96
C GLU A 282 0.34 -16.26 14.22
N ASN A 283 -0.69 -15.49 13.85
CA ASN A 283 -1.84 -16.00 13.12
C ASN A 283 -1.43 -16.62 11.78
N PHE A 284 -0.52 -15.97 11.06
CA PHE A 284 0.04 -16.49 9.81
C PHE A 284 0.77 -17.83 10.04
N ARG A 285 1.65 -17.89 11.05
CA ARG A 285 2.40 -19.12 11.37
C ARG A 285 1.48 -20.30 11.72
N ILE A 286 0.39 -20.04 12.45
CA ILE A 286 -0.60 -21.05 12.79
C ILE A 286 -1.26 -21.61 11.53
N LEU A 287 -1.78 -20.77 10.64
CA LEU A 287 -2.39 -21.20 9.39
C LEU A 287 -1.40 -21.93 8.49
N ARG A 288 -0.18 -21.39 8.36
CA ARG A 288 0.88 -21.97 7.52
C ARG A 288 1.21 -23.39 7.96
N ALA A 289 1.37 -23.62 9.28
CA ALA A 289 1.67 -24.92 9.84
C ALA A 289 0.50 -25.90 9.71
N ALA A 290 -0.74 -25.43 9.92
CA ALA A 290 -1.93 -26.28 9.84
C ALA A 290 -2.24 -26.71 8.39
N LEU A 291 -1.86 -25.91 7.39
CA LEU A 291 -2.10 -26.19 5.98
C LEU A 291 -0.94 -26.91 5.28
N GLU A 292 0.21 -27.06 5.93
CA GLU A 292 1.37 -27.77 5.37
C GLU A 292 1.06 -29.16 4.80
N PRO A 293 0.20 -30.00 5.46
CA PRO A 293 -0.14 -31.32 4.94
C PRO A 293 -0.85 -31.32 3.58
N TYR A 294 -1.30 -30.16 3.10
CA TYR A 294 -2.03 -30.02 1.84
C TYR A 294 -1.21 -29.29 0.76
N SER A 295 0.11 -29.20 0.92
CA SER A 295 1.01 -28.50 0.01
C SER A 295 1.14 -29.15 -1.38
N ASP A 296 0.67 -30.39 -1.54
CA ASP A 296 0.53 -31.07 -2.82
C ASP A 296 -0.58 -30.50 -3.72
N VAL A 297 -1.67 -29.99 -3.13
CA VAL A 297 -2.81 -29.40 -3.86
C VAL A 297 -2.93 -27.89 -3.67
N LEU A 298 -2.29 -27.33 -2.62
CA LEU A 298 -2.28 -25.91 -2.31
C LEU A 298 -0.89 -25.32 -2.50
N LEU A 299 -0.82 -24.14 -3.13
CA LEU A 299 0.39 -23.32 -3.15
C LEU A 299 0.36 -22.43 -1.90
N LEU A 300 1.17 -22.78 -0.90
CA LEU A 300 1.26 -22.05 0.36
C LEU A 300 2.27 -20.89 0.25
N PRO A 301 1.99 -19.75 0.91
CA PRO A 301 2.86 -18.58 0.83
C PRO A 301 4.20 -18.81 1.52
N GLU A 302 5.23 -18.17 0.97
CA GLU A 302 6.58 -18.10 1.55
C GLU A 302 7.01 -16.65 1.71
N ALA A 303 7.70 -16.38 2.82
CA ALA A 303 8.35 -15.09 3.01
C ALA A 303 9.54 -14.94 2.06
N THR A 304 9.78 -13.75 1.55
CA THR A 304 10.99 -13.43 0.80
C THR A 304 12.22 -13.70 1.67
N PRO A 305 13.28 -14.33 1.16
CA PRO A 305 14.46 -14.64 1.95
C PRO A 305 15.05 -13.42 2.68
N GLY A 306 15.23 -13.55 3.99
CA GLY A 306 15.74 -12.48 4.85
C GLY A 306 14.71 -11.42 5.25
N SER A 307 13.45 -11.59 4.88
CA SER A 307 12.36 -10.71 5.36
C SER A 307 11.73 -11.23 6.65
N ASP A 308 11.11 -10.31 7.40
CA ASP A 308 10.23 -10.56 8.54
C ASP A 308 8.90 -9.82 8.30
N PRO A 309 7.95 -10.46 7.58
CA PRO A 309 6.73 -9.80 7.14
C PRO A 309 5.74 -9.53 8.27
N SER A 310 5.20 -8.33 8.29
CA SER A 310 3.96 -8.00 9.00
C SER A 310 2.77 -8.33 8.10
N TRP A 311 2.31 -9.57 8.10
CA TRP A 311 1.35 -10.08 7.15
C TRP A 311 0.01 -9.35 7.18
N PHE A 312 -0.44 -8.87 6.02
CA PHE A 312 -1.78 -8.29 5.85
C PHE A 312 -2.85 -9.39 5.71
N GLY A 313 -2.56 -10.44 4.95
CA GLY A 313 -3.41 -11.60 4.72
C GLY A 313 -2.60 -12.87 4.50
N PHE A 314 -3.27 -14.01 4.47
CA PHE A 314 -2.71 -15.31 4.14
C PHE A 314 -3.10 -15.67 2.71
N PRO A 315 -2.25 -15.41 1.69
CA PRO A 315 -2.54 -15.82 0.33
C PRO A 315 -2.49 -17.35 0.20
N LEU A 316 -3.35 -17.90 -0.61
CA LEU A 316 -3.50 -19.32 -0.83
C LEU A 316 -3.78 -19.58 -2.30
N GLY A 317 -2.91 -20.30 -2.98
CA GLY A 317 -3.11 -20.73 -4.37
C GLY A 317 -3.66 -22.14 -4.46
N VAL A 318 -4.57 -22.39 -5.39
CA VAL A 318 -4.99 -23.75 -5.75
C VAL A 318 -4.13 -24.21 -6.93
N ARG A 319 -3.43 -25.33 -6.80
CA ARG A 319 -2.58 -25.87 -7.87
C ARG A 319 -3.43 -26.31 -9.06
N VAL A 320 -2.87 -26.25 -10.26
CA VAL A 320 -3.61 -26.52 -11.51
C VAL A 320 -4.05 -27.99 -11.65
N ASP A 321 -3.38 -28.89 -10.97
CA ASP A 321 -3.63 -30.35 -10.92
C ASP A 321 -4.51 -30.77 -9.73
N ALA A 322 -4.94 -29.85 -8.90
CA ALA A 322 -5.90 -30.13 -7.83
C ALA A 322 -7.27 -30.54 -8.39
N LEU A 323 -7.98 -31.40 -7.66
CA LEU A 323 -9.31 -31.90 -8.04
C LEU A 323 -10.44 -30.87 -7.80
N PHE A 324 -10.11 -29.70 -7.32
CA PHE A 324 -11.02 -28.57 -7.07
C PHE A 324 -10.39 -27.27 -7.58
N THR A 325 -11.23 -26.29 -7.82
CA THR A 325 -10.80 -24.95 -8.28
C THR A 325 -10.73 -23.96 -7.12
N ARG A 326 -10.09 -22.80 -7.35
CA ARG A 326 -10.14 -21.65 -6.43
C ARG A 326 -11.61 -21.26 -6.12
N ASP A 327 -12.48 -21.25 -7.12
CA ASP A 327 -13.88 -20.84 -6.96
C ASP A 327 -14.68 -21.84 -6.14
N ASP A 328 -14.38 -23.14 -6.25
CA ASP A 328 -14.94 -24.17 -5.37
C ASP A 328 -14.53 -23.93 -3.92
N LEU A 329 -13.25 -23.65 -3.67
CA LEU A 329 -12.73 -23.35 -2.32
C LEU A 329 -13.35 -22.07 -1.76
N VAL A 330 -13.44 -20.99 -2.55
CA VAL A 330 -14.10 -19.75 -2.15
C VAL A 330 -15.55 -20.01 -1.75
N SER A 331 -16.31 -20.72 -2.60
CA SER A 331 -17.72 -21.03 -2.35
C SER A 331 -17.90 -21.83 -1.06
N TRP A 332 -17.01 -22.79 -0.80
CA TRP A 332 -17.03 -23.58 0.42
C TRP A 332 -16.73 -22.74 1.67
N LEU A 333 -15.70 -21.90 1.63
CA LEU A 333 -15.32 -21.00 2.72
C LEU A 333 -16.44 -20.02 3.06
N GLU A 334 -17.02 -19.35 2.04
CA GLU A 334 -18.12 -18.40 2.25
C GLU A 334 -19.37 -19.09 2.83
N LYS A 335 -19.71 -20.32 2.39
CA LYS A 335 -20.79 -21.15 2.98
C LYS A 335 -20.54 -21.39 4.47
N HIS A 336 -19.28 -21.55 4.89
CA HIS A 336 -18.88 -21.74 6.28
C HIS A 336 -18.59 -20.42 7.02
N ARG A 337 -19.03 -19.29 6.44
CA ARG A 337 -18.89 -17.95 7.01
C ARG A 337 -17.43 -17.54 7.24
N ILE A 338 -16.54 -18.00 6.40
CA ILE A 338 -15.15 -17.59 6.31
C ILE A 338 -15.02 -16.66 5.11
N GLY A 339 -14.86 -15.36 5.36
CA GLY A 339 -14.72 -14.37 4.32
C GLY A 339 -13.40 -14.53 3.57
N THR A 340 -13.44 -14.35 2.26
CA THR A 340 -12.30 -14.46 1.37
C THR A 340 -12.13 -13.20 0.53
N ARG A 341 -10.96 -13.01 -0.06
CA ARG A 341 -10.73 -12.03 -1.12
C ARG A 341 -9.81 -12.63 -2.18
N LEU A 342 -9.96 -12.17 -3.40
CA LEU A 342 -8.97 -12.42 -4.46
C LEU A 342 -7.71 -11.61 -4.16
N LEU A 343 -6.57 -12.02 -4.75
CA LEU A 343 -5.37 -11.21 -4.65
C LEU A 343 -5.56 -9.95 -5.52
N PHE A 344 -6.26 -8.99 -4.93
CA PHE A 344 -6.61 -7.68 -5.50
C PHE A 344 -7.21 -7.78 -6.92
N ALA A 345 -6.64 -7.07 -7.88
CA ALA A 345 -7.12 -7.08 -9.26
C ALA A 345 -6.75 -8.36 -10.04
N GLY A 346 -5.95 -9.25 -9.44
CA GLY A 346 -5.42 -10.42 -10.14
C GLY A 346 -4.41 -10.02 -11.20
N ASN A 347 -4.89 -9.67 -12.41
CA ASN A 347 -4.08 -9.14 -13.49
C ASN A 347 -4.68 -7.80 -13.97
N LEU A 348 -4.05 -6.69 -13.64
CA LEU A 348 -4.51 -5.34 -13.99
C LEU A 348 -4.66 -5.16 -15.51
N VAL A 349 -3.74 -5.73 -16.30
CA VAL A 349 -3.77 -5.62 -17.76
C VAL A 349 -5.05 -6.22 -18.38
N ARG A 350 -5.72 -7.12 -17.64
CA ARG A 350 -6.98 -7.74 -18.09
C ARG A 350 -8.23 -7.05 -17.50
N GLN A 351 -8.06 -6.02 -16.71
CA GLN A 351 -9.19 -5.28 -16.15
C GLN A 351 -9.74 -4.30 -17.19
N PRO A 352 -11.08 -4.13 -17.29
CA PRO A 352 -11.70 -3.25 -18.28
C PRO A 352 -11.19 -1.80 -18.23
N ALA A 353 -10.78 -1.32 -17.06
CA ALA A 353 -10.25 0.04 -16.89
C ALA A 353 -8.92 0.29 -17.62
N TYR A 354 -8.20 -0.77 -18.00
CA TYR A 354 -6.91 -0.67 -18.69
C TYR A 354 -7.03 -0.92 -20.21
N GLU A 355 -8.24 -1.15 -20.69
CA GLU A 355 -8.49 -1.29 -22.13
C GLU A 355 -8.25 0.06 -22.85
N GLY A 356 -7.41 0.04 -23.88
CA GLY A 356 -7.04 1.24 -24.62
C GLY A 356 -6.03 2.18 -23.91
N ILE A 357 -5.47 1.77 -22.79
CA ILE A 357 -4.40 2.50 -22.09
C ILE A 357 -3.04 2.10 -22.67
N ASP A 358 -2.15 3.07 -22.86
CA ASP A 358 -0.76 2.81 -23.25
C ASP A 358 0.02 2.21 -22.08
N TYR A 359 0.61 1.03 -22.28
CA TYR A 359 1.50 0.36 -21.34
C TYR A 359 2.48 -0.57 -22.04
N ARG A 360 3.52 -1.01 -21.33
CA ARG A 360 4.40 -2.11 -21.79
C ARG A 360 4.28 -3.29 -20.82
N VAL A 361 4.46 -4.49 -21.34
CA VAL A 361 4.54 -5.73 -20.57
C VAL A 361 5.89 -6.39 -20.85
N ILE A 362 6.54 -6.87 -19.81
CA ILE A 362 7.77 -7.64 -19.90
C ILE A 362 7.44 -9.12 -19.72
N GLY A 363 7.79 -9.94 -20.71
CA GLY A 363 7.43 -11.35 -20.71
C GLY A 363 5.94 -11.59 -21.00
N ASP A 364 5.38 -12.66 -20.45
CA ASP A 364 4.03 -13.15 -20.71
C ASP A 364 3.05 -13.02 -19.53
N LEU A 365 3.50 -12.51 -18.37
CA LEU A 365 2.73 -12.37 -17.14
C LEU A 365 2.10 -13.70 -16.67
N LYS A 366 2.77 -14.83 -16.87
CA LYS A 366 2.25 -16.16 -16.59
C LYS A 366 1.89 -16.36 -15.13
N ASN A 367 2.74 -15.91 -14.22
CA ASN A 367 2.48 -16.03 -12.78
C ASN A 367 1.38 -15.05 -12.33
N THR A 368 1.33 -13.86 -12.91
CA THR A 368 0.23 -12.91 -12.71
C THR A 368 -1.11 -13.50 -13.16
N ASP A 369 -1.16 -14.19 -14.31
CA ASP A 369 -2.36 -14.92 -14.76
C ASP A 369 -2.73 -16.09 -13.82
N PHE A 370 -1.72 -16.79 -13.28
CA PHE A 370 -1.96 -17.79 -12.24
C PHE A 370 -2.57 -17.15 -10.98
N VAL A 371 -2.03 -16.03 -10.52
CA VAL A 371 -2.59 -15.27 -9.39
C VAL A 371 -4.06 -14.93 -9.63
N MET A 372 -4.38 -14.40 -10.80
CA MET A 372 -5.76 -14.02 -11.14
C MET A 372 -6.73 -15.21 -11.09
N ARG A 373 -6.31 -16.37 -11.56
CA ARG A 373 -7.20 -17.54 -11.69
C ARG A 373 -7.25 -18.42 -10.45
N ASN A 374 -6.15 -18.53 -9.73
CA ASN A 374 -5.93 -19.58 -8.75
C ASN A 374 -5.74 -19.11 -7.32
N VAL A 375 -5.54 -17.80 -7.07
CA VAL A 375 -5.19 -17.28 -5.74
C VAL A 375 -6.37 -16.57 -5.08
N LEU A 376 -6.53 -16.84 -3.79
CA LEU A 376 -7.37 -16.09 -2.84
C LEU A 376 -6.56 -15.80 -1.60
N TRP A 377 -7.09 -15.02 -0.67
CA TRP A 377 -6.50 -14.87 0.65
C TRP A 377 -7.56 -14.83 1.75
N VAL A 378 -7.18 -15.30 2.94
CA VAL A 378 -7.97 -15.25 4.18
C VAL A 378 -7.29 -14.36 5.21
N GLY A 379 -8.04 -13.93 6.22
CA GLY A 379 -7.55 -12.98 7.21
C GLY A 379 -6.52 -13.57 8.18
N VAL A 380 -5.59 -12.69 8.60
CA VAL A 380 -4.65 -12.92 9.74
C VAL A 380 -4.68 -11.76 10.72
N TYR A 381 -5.72 -10.92 10.70
CA TYR A 381 -5.80 -9.71 11.53
C TYR A 381 -5.79 -10.02 13.05
N PRO A 382 -5.39 -9.05 13.90
CA PRO A 382 -5.12 -9.30 15.33
C PRO A 382 -6.31 -9.79 16.14
N GLY A 383 -7.55 -9.55 15.68
CA GLY A 383 -8.76 -9.97 16.37
C GLY A 383 -9.13 -11.45 16.20
N LEU A 384 -8.40 -12.21 15.36
CA LEU A 384 -8.63 -13.65 15.23
C LEU A 384 -8.11 -14.39 16.46
N THR A 385 -8.97 -15.26 17.02
CA THR A 385 -8.62 -16.15 18.12
C THR A 385 -8.07 -17.47 17.61
N ARG A 386 -7.40 -18.24 18.46
CA ARG A 386 -6.90 -19.59 18.11
C ARG A 386 -7.99 -20.51 17.59
N PRO A 387 -9.17 -20.65 18.23
CA PRO A 387 -10.28 -21.47 17.67
C PRO A 387 -10.77 -21.02 16.29
N MET A 388 -10.73 -19.71 16.01
CA MET A 388 -11.10 -19.19 14.67
C MET A 388 -10.09 -19.64 13.61
N LEU A 389 -8.79 -19.59 13.92
CA LEU A 389 -7.73 -20.03 13.00
C LEU A 389 -7.78 -21.55 12.78
N ASP A 390 -7.98 -22.32 13.84
CA ASP A 390 -8.14 -23.78 13.75
C ASP A 390 -9.34 -24.15 12.86
N TYR A 391 -10.48 -23.45 13.01
CA TYR A 391 -11.65 -23.62 12.16
C TYR A 391 -11.39 -23.25 10.69
N ILE A 392 -10.69 -22.15 10.42
CA ILE A 392 -10.29 -21.78 9.04
C ILE A 392 -9.47 -22.90 8.41
N ALA A 393 -8.49 -23.42 9.14
CA ALA A 393 -7.62 -24.49 8.66
C ALA A 393 -8.37 -25.81 8.44
N GLU A 394 -9.30 -26.17 9.34
CA GLU A 394 -10.17 -27.34 9.23
C GLU A 394 -11.01 -27.28 7.94
N ILE A 395 -11.72 -26.20 7.71
CA ILE A 395 -12.60 -26.04 6.54
C ILE A 395 -11.82 -26.03 5.22
N ILE A 396 -10.63 -25.40 5.18
CA ILE A 396 -9.74 -25.50 4.01
C ILE A 396 -9.30 -26.96 3.81
N GLY A 397 -8.93 -27.64 4.89
CA GLY A 397 -8.47 -29.04 4.87
C GLY A 397 -9.54 -30.04 4.39
N GLU A 398 -10.82 -29.78 4.65
CA GLU A 398 -11.92 -30.59 4.15
C GLU A 398 -11.96 -30.64 2.61
N VAL A 399 -11.79 -29.48 1.97
CA VAL A 399 -11.74 -29.39 0.50
C VAL A 399 -10.44 -29.98 -0.04
N ALA A 400 -9.31 -29.62 0.57
CA ALA A 400 -8.00 -30.05 0.13
C ALA A 400 -7.79 -31.56 0.23
N SER A 401 -8.41 -32.24 1.23
CA SER A 401 -8.33 -33.69 1.40
C SER A 401 -9.32 -34.49 0.52
N GLY A 402 -10.17 -33.80 -0.25
CA GLY A 402 -11.21 -34.46 -1.08
C GLY A 402 -12.35 -35.08 -0.27
N LYS A 403 -12.41 -34.85 1.05
CA LYS A 403 -13.49 -35.39 1.91
C LYS A 403 -14.88 -34.82 1.56
N ASN A 404 -14.88 -33.62 0.93
CA ASN A 404 -16.09 -33.02 0.37
C ASN A 404 -15.78 -32.59 -1.08
N SER A 405 -15.94 -33.52 -2.04
CA SER A 405 -15.85 -33.16 -3.44
C SER A 405 -16.98 -32.18 -3.76
N ALA A 406 -16.65 -30.97 -4.12
CA ALA A 406 -17.60 -29.89 -4.45
C ALA A 406 -18.60 -30.24 -5.55
N ARG A 407 -18.39 -31.35 -6.28
CA ARG A 407 -19.32 -31.89 -7.27
C ARG A 407 -20.64 -32.44 -6.70
N SER A 408 -20.72 -32.75 -5.38
CA SER A 408 -21.96 -33.24 -4.75
C SER A 408 -22.91 -32.12 -4.27
N VAL A 409 -22.47 -30.84 -4.28
CA VAL A 409 -23.22 -29.69 -3.73
C VAL A 409 -23.95 -28.88 -4.82
N LEU A 410 -23.60 -29.03 -6.08
CA LEU A 410 -24.30 -28.40 -7.21
C LEU A 410 -25.50 -29.20 -7.75
N GLN A 411 -25.89 -30.26 -7.06
CA GLN A 411 -27.08 -31.09 -7.42
C GLN A 411 -28.23 -30.99 -6.41
N LEU A 412 -28.27 -29.98 -5.54
CA LEU A 412 -29.45 -29.71 -4.70
C LEU A 412 -30.01 -28.31 -4.96
#